data_a90268254e42aca4b09db21e6416f5ba
#
_entry.id   a90268254e42aca4b09db21e6416f5ba
#
_cell.length_a   1.000
_cell.length_b   1.000
_cell.length_c   1.000
_cell.angle_alpha   90.00
_cell.angle_beta   90.00
_cell.angle_gamma   90.00
#
_symmetry.space_group_name_H-M   'P 1'
#
loop_
_entity.id
_entity.type
_entity.pdbx_description
1 polymer ?
#
loop_
_entity_poly.entity_id
_entity_poly.type
_entity_poly.pdbx_seq_one_letter_code
_entity_poly.pdbx_strand_id
1 'polypeptide(L)'
;MNIDDALAVRLSVYRNTWIDYDSIEKMSNEHGWEVMGFNRDMTKIYIIESPMGKELDLYIKAIEPKYVMIKDIEKRFWSEEE
;
A
#
# COMPACT_ATOMS: atom_id res chain seq x y z
N MET A 1 2.36 -18.53 4.83
CA MET A 1 1.97 -17.14 4.63
C MET A 1 0.49 -17.03 4.39
N ASN A 2 -0.12 -16.04 4.99
CA ASN A 2 -1.53 -15.80 4.80
C ASN A 2 -1.74 -15.19 3.43
N ILE A 3 -2.75 -15.66 2.71
CA ILE A 3 -3.01 -15.13 1.38
C ILE A 3 -3.39 -13.66 1.45
N ASP A 4 -3.94 -13.22 2.58
CA ASP A 4 -4.32 -11.82 2.75
C ASP A 4 -3.11 -10.90 2.79
N ASP A 5 -1.92 -11.44 3.00
CA ASP A 5 -0.70 -10.65 3.04
C ASP A 5 -0.07 -10.49 1.67
N ALA A 6 -0.66 -11.07 0.63
CA ALA A 6 0.00 -11.12 -0.67
C ALA A 6 0.34 -9.74 -1.22
N LEU A 7 -0.56 -8.76 -1.08
CA LEU A 7 -0.28 -7.43 -1.58
C LEU A 7 0.85 -6.78 -0.80
N ALA A 8 0.86 -6.92 0.52
CA ALA A 8 1.91 -6.34 1.34
C ALA A 8 3.27 -6.91 0.97
N VAL A 9 3.33 -8.22 0.76
CA VAL A 9 4.58 -8.86 0.36
C VAL A 9 5.02 -8.35 -1.01
N ARG A 10 4.09 -8.25 -1.94
CA ARG A 10 4.42 -7.80 -3.30
C ARG A 10 4.93 -6.37 -3.28
N LEU A 11 4.31 -5.50 -2.51
CA LEU A 11 4.75 -4.11 -2.43
C LEU A 11 6.09 -3.99 -1.72
N SER A 12 6.36 -4.86 -0.75
CA SER A 12 7.61 -4.79 0.00
C SER A 12 8.84 -5.07 -0.87
N VAL A 13 8.65 -5.75 -1.99
CA VAL A 13 9.74 -6.00 -2.92
C VAL A 13 10.29 -4.69 -3.47
N TYR A 14 9.44 -3.67 -3.52
CA TYR A 14 9.82 -2.37 -4.09
C TYR A 14 10.29 -1.36 -3.04
N ARG A 15 10.44 -1.79 -1.78
CA ARG A 15 10.91 -0.87 -0.75
C ARG A 15 12.25 -0.27 -1.13
N ASN A 16 12.37 1.03 -0.85
CA ASN A 16 13.58 1.80 -1.13
C ASN A 16 13.90 1.89 -2.62
N THR A 17 12.88 1.72 -3.47
CA THR A 17 13.01 1.84 -4.90
C THR A 17 11.96 2.83 -5.39
N TRP A 18 12.32 3.68 -6.33
CA TRP A 18 11.34 4.60 -6.91
C TRP A 18 10.38 3.84 -7.81
N ILE A 19 9.10 4.06 -7.62
CA ILE A 19 8.08 3.34 -8.36
C ILE A 19 6.95 4.31 -8.71
N ASP A 20 6.33 4.07 -9.87
CA ASP A 20 5.17 4.83 -10.30
C ASP A 20 3.99 4.61 -9.37
N TYR A 21 3.27 5.70 -9.09
CA TYR A 21 2.02 5.60 -8.35
C TYR A 21 1.03 4.68 -9.08
N ASP A 22 0.98 4.78 -10.41
CA ASP A 22 0.07 3.95 -11.20
C ASP A 22 0.39 2.46 -11.04
N SER A 23 1.65 2.12 -10.88
CA SER A 23 2.03 0.72 -10.64
C SER A 23 1.52 0.23 -9.30
N ILE A 24 1.55 1.08 -8.28
CA ILE A 24 1.01 0.71 -6.97
C ILE A 24 -0.48 0.48 -7.08
N GLU A 25 -1.17 1.36 -7.80
CA GLU A 25 -2.61 1.24 -7.98
C GLU A 25 -2.95 -0.04 -8.71
N LYS A 26 -2.21 -0.34 -9.78
CA LYS A 26 -2.47 -1.53 -10.56
C LYS A 26 -2.27 -2.79 -9.74
N MET A 27 -1.16 -2.87 -9.00
CA MET A 27 -0.91 -4.03 -8.16
C MET A 27 -1.99 -4.19 -7.10
N SER A 28 -2.42 -3.08 -6.50
CA SER A 28 -3.45 -3.13 -5.48
C SER A 28 -4.75 -3.68 -6.05
N ASN A 29 -5.14 -3.17 -7.21
CA ASN A 29 -6.37 -3.62 -7.84
C ASN A 29 -6.32 -5.08 -8.23
N GLU A 30 -5.16 -5.57 -8.62
CA GLU A 30 -5.01 -6.98 -8.98
C GLU A 30 -5.26 -7.89 -7.78
N HIS A 31 -5.05 -7.38 -6.59
CA HIS A 31 -5.28 -8.15 -5.36
C HIS A 31 -6.62 -7.84 -4.72
N GLY A 32 -7.45 -7.07 -5.38
CA GLY A 32 -8.77 -6.74 -4.83
C GLY A 32 -8.75 -5.60 -3.83
N TRP A 33 -7.69 -4.82 -3.81
CA TRP A 33 -7.56 -3.67 -2.92
C TRP A 33 -7.73 -2.38 -3.72
N GLU A 34 -8.05 -1.32 -3.04
CA GLU A 34 -8.26 -0.04 -3.69
C GLU A 34 -7.37 1.02 -3.05
N VAL A 35 -6.66 1.77 -3.88
CA VAL A 35 -5.81 2.85 -3.39
C VAL A 35 -6.68 4.07 -3.15
N MET A 36 -6.65 4.58 -1.93
CA MET A 36 -7.45 5.73 -1.56
C MET A 36 -6.75 7.06 -1.86
N GLY A 37 -5.43 7.04 -1.85
CA GLY A 37 -4.67 8.23 -2.18
C GLY A 37 -3.66 8.59 -1.13
N PHE A 38 -3.12 9.80 -1.24
CA PHE A 38 -2.10 10.30 -0.33
C PHE A 38 -2.73 10.96 0.89
N ASN A 39 -1.98 10.99 1.99
CA ASN A 39 -2.35 11.84 3.09
C ASN A 39 -1.97 13.28 2.74
N ARG A 40 -2.30 14.22 3.64
CA ARG A 40 -2.09 15.64 3.37
C ARG A 40 -0.64 15.99 3.08
N ASP A 41 0.28 15.38 3.81
CA ASP A 41 1.70 15.70 3.67
C ASP A 41 2.41 14.91 2.60
N MET A 42 1.69 14.02 1.93
CA MET A 42 2.25 13.13 0.91
C MET A 42 3.38 12.27 1.46
N THR A 43 3.19 11.81 2.70
CA THR A 43 4.14 10.91 3.34
C THR A 43 3.56 9.51 3.50
N LYS A 44 2.30 9.32 3.12
CA LYS A 44 1.63 8.03 3.18
C LYS A 44 0.70 7.87 2.01
N ILE A 45 0.51 6.62 1.59
CA ILE A 45 -0.54 6.23 0.67
C ILE A 45 -1.40 5.22 1.41
N TYR A 46 -2.72 5.40 1.34
CA TYR A 46 -3.66 4.49 2.01
C TYR A 46 -4.27 3.54 0.98
N ILE A 47 -4.24 2.25 1.29
CA ILE A 47 -4.83 1.22 0.45
C ILE A 47 -5.76 0.39 1.32
N ILE A 48 -6.99 0.21 0.87
CA ILE A 48 -7.97 -0.52 1.68
C ILE A 48 -8.49 -1.74 0.94
N GLU A 49 -8.89 -2.73 1.70
CA GLU A 49 -9.56 -3.90 1.15
C GLU A 49 -11.01 -3.85 1.60
N SER A 50 -11.87 -3.39 0.71
CA SER A 50 -13.30 -3.34 0.98
C SER A 50 -13.89 -4.69 0.59
N PRO A 51 -14.83 -5.23 1.33
CA PRO A 51 -15.48 -4.68 2.52
C PRO A 51 -14.85 -5.13 3.83
N MET A 52 -13.68 -5.75 3.78
CA MET A 52 -13.08 -6.34 4.96
C MET A 52 -12.59 -5.30 5.97
N GLY A 53 -12.40 -4.07 5.53
CA GLY A 53 -11.96 -3.02 6.42
C GLY A 53 -10.46 -2.99 6.70
N LYS A 54 -9.72 -3.89 6.08
CA LYS A 54 -8.26 -3.89 6.25
C LYS A 54 -7.63 -2.75 5.49
N GLU A 55 -6.56 -2.22 6.03
CA GLU A 55 -5.87 -1.11 5.41
C GLU A 55 -4.37 -1.35 5.43
N LEU A 56 -3.71 -0.96 4.35
CA LEU A 56 -2.26 -0.92 4.29
C LEU A 56 -1.87 0.54 4.17
N ASP A 57 -1.02 0.99 5.08
CA ASP A 57 -0.49 2.34 5.00
C ASP A 57 0.94 2.22 4.48
N LEU A 58 1.18 2.82 3.32
CA LEU A 58 2.53 2.85 2.77
C LEU A 58 3.17 4.14 3.19
N TYR A 59 4.25 4.05 3.97
CA TYR A 59 5.03 5.23 4.33
C TYR A 59 5.97 5.48 3.18
N ILE A 60 5.91 6.66 2.61
CA ILE A 60 6.59 6.93 1.35
C ILE A 60 7.42 8.22 1.41
N LYS A 61 8.30 8.33 0.43
CA LYS A 61 8.96 9.57 0.10
C LYS A 61 8.53 9.88 -1.32
N ALA A 62 8.08 11.08 -1.58
CA ALA A 62 7.59 11.45 -2.90
C ALA A 62 8.34 12.67 -3.40
N ILE A 63 8.77 12.64 -4.64
CA ILE A 63 9.33 13.82 -5.27
C ILE A 63 8.22 14.55 -5.97
N GLU A 64 7.40 13.81 -6.69
CA GLU A 64 6.20 14.35 -7.30
C GLU A 64 5.13 13.30 -7.16
N PRO A 65 3.86 13.66 -7.40
CA PRO A 65 2.75 12.73 -7.15
C PRO A 65 2.84 11.40 -7.89
N LYS A 66 3.59 11.36 -8.98
CA LYS A 66 3.64 10.15 -9.78
C LYS A 66 4.76 9.20 -9.41
N TYR A 67 5.77 9.69 -8.71
CA TYR A 67 6.90 8.84 -8.34
C TYR A 67 7.09 8.83 -6.85
N VAL A 68 7.10 7.64 -6.27
CA VAL A 68 7.24 7.49 -4.82
C VAL A 68 8.23 6.40 -4.50
N MET A 69 8.78 6.45 -3.31
CA MET A 69 9.62 5.39 -2.80
C MET A 69 8.95 4.88 -1.52
N ILE A 70 8.62 3.61 -1.50
CA ILE A 70 8.01 3.01 -0.32
C ILE A 70 9.09 2.80 0.72
N LYS A 71 8.91 3.38 1.90
CA LYS A 71 9.88 3.26 2.98
C LYS A 71 9.48 2.19 3.97
N ASP A 72 8.18 2.04 4.18
CA ASP A 72 7.69 1.06 5.14
C ASP A 72 6.23 0.79 4.85
N ILE A 73 5.72 -0.32 5.37
CA ILE A 73 4.33 -0.73 5.16
C ILE A 73 3.77 -1.10 6.52
N GLU A 74 2.62 -0.52 6.87
CA GLU A 74 1.95 -0.81 8.12
C GLU A 74 0.59 -1.41 7.84
N LYS A 75 0.26 -2.51 8.52
CA LYS A 75 -1.06 -3.14 8.40
C LYS A 75 -1.95 -2.57 9.48
N ARG A 76 -3.13 -2.10 9.10
CA ARG A 76 -4.08 -1.52 10.04
C ARG A 76 -5.41 -2.22 9.92
N PHE A 77 -6.11 -2.35 11.06
CA PHE A 77 -7.45 -2.93 11.12
C PHE A 77 -7.50 -4.39 10.68
N TRP A 78 -6.39 -5.09 10.81
CA TRP A 78 -6.36 -6.53 10.52
C TRP A 78 -6.75 -7.27 11.79
N SER A 79 -7.54 -8.32 11.60
CA SER A 79 -7.95 -9.14 12.71
C SER A 79 -6.77 -9.90 13.25
N GLU A 80 -6.65 -9.91 14.57
CA GLU A 80 -5.60 -10.67 15.19
C GLU A 80 -6.07 -11.98 15.70
N GLU A 81 -7.38 -12.29 15.54
CA GLU A 81 -7.86 -13.50 16.05
C GLU A 81 -7.59 -14.56 15.21
N GLU A 82 -7.49 -15.57 15.68
CA GLU A 82 -7.35 -16.60 14.83
C GLU A 82 -7.78 -17.74 15.29
#